data_fe97455bdce559ec92398d3c6c26de26
#
_entry.id   fe97455bdce559ec92398d3c6c26de26
#
_cell.length_a   1.000
_cell.length_b   1.000
_cell.length_c   1.000
_cell.angle_alpha   90.00
_cell.angle_beta   90.00
_cell.angle_gamma   90.00
#
_symmetry.space_group_name_H-M   'P 1'
#
loop_
_entity.id
_entity.type
_entity.pdbx_description
1 polymer ?
#
loop_
_entity_poly.entity_id
_entity_poly.type
_entity_poly.pdbx_seq_one_letter_code
_entity_poly.pdbx_strand_id
1 'polypeptide(L)' 'MQDDSQMAESQLSELRNMRVLLEEARALARDLAYYRRASLEDVLGRALDEVDRQIEELRREEERG' A
#
# COMPACT_ATOMS: atom_id res chain seq x y z
N MET A 1 -12.01 0.89 25.95
CA MET A 1 -10.60 0.54 25.73
C MET A 1 -10.45 -0.17 24.39
N GLN A 2 -9.56 0.32 23.56
CA GLN A 2 -9.38 -0.29 22.25
C GLN A 2 -8.56 -1.55 22.35
N ASP A 3 -9.04 -2.56 21.68
CA ASP A 3 -8.35 -3.82 21.55
C ASP A 3 -7.22 -3.66 20.51
N ASP A 4 -6.06 -4.20 20.79
CA ASP A 4 -4.93 -4.17 19.86
C ASP A 4 -5.29 -4.83 18.53
N SER A 5 -6.13 -5.86 18.58
CA SER A 5 -6.61 -6.55 17.37
C SER A 5 -7.39 -5.62 16.46
N GLN A 6 -8.25 -4.77 17.05
CA GLN A 6 -9.03 -3.81 16.25
C GLN A 6 -8.14 -2.77 15.62
N MET A 7 -7.11 -2.32 16.34
CA MET A 7 -6.17 -1.35 15.81
C MET A 7 -5.40 -1.93 14.62
N ALA A 8 -4.95 -3.16 14.75
CA ALA A 8 -4.22 -3.83 13.68
C ALA A 8 -5.11 -4.04 12.45
N GLU A 9 -6.37 -4.43 12.66
CA GLU A 9 -7.32 -4.60 11.56
C GLU A 9 -7.61 -3.29 10.86
N SER A 10 -7.74 -2.21 11.62
CA SER A 10 -7.97 -0.88 11.06
C SER A 10 -6.79 -0.44 10.20
N GLN A 11 -5.58 -0.64 10.69
CA GLN A 11 -4.37 -0.30 9.95
C GLN A 11 -4.23 -1.16 8.69
N LEU A 12 -4.55 -2.44 8.79
CA LEU A 12 -4.49 -3.35 7.66
C LEU A 12 -5.48 -2.93 6.58
N SER A 13 -6.69 -2.55 6.99
CA SER A 13 -7.72 -2.07 6.07
C SER A 13 -7.25 -0.79 5.35
N GLU A 14 -6.66 0.13 6.11
CA GLU A 14 -6.12 1.37 5.53
C GLU A 14 -5.03 1.08 4.52
N LEU A 15 -4.11 0.18 4.85
CA LEU A 15 -3.03 -0.19 3.94
C LEU A 15 -3.56 -0.83 2.66
N ARG A 16 -4.57 -1.67 2.77
CA ARG A 16 -5.20 -2.29 1.60
C ARG A 16 -5.89 -1.26 0.73
N ASN A 17 -6.54 -0.28 1.36
CA ASN A 17 -7.16 0.82 0.62
C ASN A 17 -6.10 1.64 -0.11
N MET A 18 -5.00 1.95 0.56
CA MET A 18 -3.89 2.67 -0.06
C MET A 18 -3.34 1.91 -1.26
N ARG A 19 -3.24 0.59 -1.13
CA ARG A 19 -2.74 -0.24 -2.22
C ARG A 19 -3.62 -0.11 -3.46
N VAL A 20 -4.93 -0.16 -3.27
CA VAL A 20 -5.88 0.00 -4.37
C VAL A 20 -5.71 1.36 -5.04
N LEU A 21 -5.61 2.42 -4.23
CA LEU A 21 -5.46 3.78 -4.77
C LEU A 21 -4.14 3.95 -5.50
N LEU A 22 -3.07 3.33 -5.01
CA LEU A 22 -1.77 3.38 -5.68
C LEU A 22 -1.80 2.64 -7.01
N GLU A 23 -2.51 1.51 -7.07
CA GLU A 23 -2.69 0.78 -8.31
C GLU A 23 -3.46 1.61 -9.33
N GLU A 24 -4.51 2.30 -8.87
CA GLU A 24 -5.27 3.19 -9.73
C GLU A 24 -4.43 4.36 -10.24
N ALA A 25 -3.62 4.94 -9.36
CA ALA A 25 -2.73 6.01 -9.74
C ALA A 25 -1.72 5.53 -10.79
N ARG A 26 -1.20 4.33 -10.60
CA ARG A 26 -0.25 3.74 -11.55
C ARG A 26 -0.90 3.53 -12.92
N ALA A 27 -2.16 3.08 -12.91
CA ALA A 27 -2.90 2.91 -14.17
C ALA A 27 -3.10 4.24 -14.89
N LEU A 28 -3.41 5.29 -14.13
CA LEU A 28 -3.58 6.63 -14.70
C LEU A 28 -2.27 7.16 -15.28
N ALA A 29 -1.15 6.83 -14.66
CA ALA A 29 0.15 7.30 -15.12
C ALA A 29 0.47 6.79 -16.53
N ARG A 30 -0.14 5.68 -16.95
CA ARG A 30 0.08 5.12 -18.29
C ARG A 30 -0.41 6.04 -19.41
N ASP A 31 -1.34 6.94 -19.09
CA ASP A 31 -1.87 7.88 -20.06
C ASP A 31 -0.97 9.10 -20.25
N LEU A 32 0.08 9.22 -19.47
CA LEU A 32 1.00 10.35 -19.55
C LEU A 32 2.10 10.11 -20.58
N ALA A 33 2.79 11.19 -20.95
CA ALA A 33 3.95 11.08 -21.82
C ALA A 33 4.99 10.14 -21.21
N TYR A 34 5.74 9.45 -22.05
CA TYR A 34 6.67 8.41 -21.63
C TYR A 34 7.61 8.84 -20.50
N TYR A 35 8.21 10.02 -20.63
CA TYR A 35 9.19 10.46 -19.64
C TYR A 35 8.56 10.74 -18.27
N ARG A 36 7.30 11.18 -18.25
CA ARG A 36 6.58 11.40 -16.99
C ARG A 36 6.11 10.09 -16.40
N ARG A 37 5.64 9.23 -17.28
CA ARG A 37 5.16 7.91 -16.87
C ARG A 37 6.24 7.08 -16.22
N ALA A 38 7.42 7.04 -16.82
CA ALA A 38 8.52 6.23 -16.32
C ALA A 38 8.90 6.63 -14.88
N SER A 39 8.98 7.93 -14.63
CA SER A 39 9.32 8.45 -13.32
C SER A 39 8.25 8.11 -12.28
N LEU A 40 6.99 8.30 -12.62
CA LEU A 40 5.88 8.04 -11.71
C LEU A 40 5.69 6.56 -11.45
N GLU A 41 5.86 5.72 -12.46
CA GLU A 41 5.75 4.27 -12.27
C GLU A 41 6.81 3.76 -11.30
N ASP A 42 8.01 4.32 -11.36
CA ASP A 42 9.06 3.94 -10.43
C ASP A 42 8.69 4.29 -8.98
N VAL A 43 8.24 5.53 -8.77
CA VAL A 43 7.86 5.99 -7.43
C VAL A 43 6.65 5.22 -6.91
N LEU A 44 5.64 5.04 -7.75
CA LEU A 44 4.43 4.32 -7.35
C LEU A 44 4.72 2.85 -7.09
N GLY A 45 5.61 2.25 -7.89
CA GLY A 45 6.04 0.87 -7.65
C GLY A 45 6.71 0.70 -6.31
N ARG A 46 7.58 1.64 -5.93
CA ARG A 46 8.23 1.62 -4.62
C ARG A 46 7.22 1.81 -3.49
N ALA A 47 6.24 2.68 -3.71
CA ALA A 47 5.20 2.89 -2.71
C ALA A 47 4.38 1.62 -2.50
N LEU A 48 4.04 0.92 -3.58
CA LEU A 48 3.32 -0.34 -3.51
C LEU A 48 4.14 -1.39 -2.76
N ASP A 49 5.43 -1.48 -3.04
CA ASP A 49 6.31 -2.42 -2.34
C ASP A 49 6.34 -2.12 -0.85
N GLU A 50 6.39 -0.85 -0.48
CA GLU A 50 6.41 -0.46 0.93
C GLU A 50 5.09 -0.80 1.62
N VAL A 51 3.97 -0.55 0.94
CA VAL A 51 2.65 -0.90 1.48
C VAL A 51 2.56 -2.41 1.69
N ASP A 52 2.98 -3.19 0.72
CA ASP A 52 2.97 -4.66 0.83
C ASP A 52 3.84 -5.14 1.98
N ARG A 53 5.00 -4.51 2.17
CA ARG A 53 5.89 -4.84 3.27
C ARG A 53 5.22 -4.59 4.62
N GLN A 54 4.53 -3.46 4.75
CA GLN A 54 3.86 -3.13 6.01
C GLN A 54 2.66 -4.03 6.27
N ILE A 55 1.93 -4.41 5.23
CA ILE A 55 0.85 -5.38 5.37
C ILE A 55 1.41 -6.69 5.92
N GLU A 56 2.53 -7.15 5.39
CA GLU A 56 3.16 -8.38 5.83
C GLU A 56 3.63 -8.28 7.28
N GLU A 57 4.18 -7.14 7.67
CA GLU A 57 4.59 -6.90 9.05
C GLU A 57 3.42 -6.98 10.03
N LEU A 58 2.31 -6.36 9.67
CA LEU A 58 1.12 -6.38 10.53
C LEU A 58 0.58 -7.79 10.68
N ARG A 59 0.57 -8.55 9.60
CA ARG A 59 0.10 -9.93 9.64
C ARG A 59 0.98 -10.78 10.55
N ARG A 60 2.28 -10.58 10.50
CA ARG A 60 3.21 -11.29 11.38
C ARG A 60 3.01 -10.93 12.84
N GLU A 61 2.74 -9.64 13.09
CA GLU A 61 2.47 -9.19 14.45
C GLU A 61 1.21 -9.82 15.00
N GLU A 62 0.17 -9.95 14.19
CA GLU A 62 -1.05 -10.61 14.60
C GLU A 62 -0.82 -12.08 14.92
N GLU A 63 0.00 -12.74 14.12
CA GLU A 63 0.30 -14.16 14.34
C GLU A 63 1.07 -14.40 15.63
N ARG A 64 1.89 -13.42 16.05
CA ARG A 64 2.62 -13.54 17.30
C ARG A 64 1.73 -13.32 18.52
N GLY A 65 0.70 -12.52 18.34
CA GLY A 65 -0.16 -12.13 19.41
C GLY A 65 -1.07 -13.20 19.86
#